data_29cda4f82209235f65dd7e1b8e005a3e
#
_entry.id   29cda4f82209235f65dd7e1b8e005a3e
#
_cell.length_a   1.000
_cell.length_b   1.000
_cell.length_c   1.000
_cell.angle_alpha   90.00
_cell.angle_beta   90.00
_cell.angle_gamma   90.00
#
_symmetry.space_group_name_H-M   'P 1'
#
loop_
_entity.id
_entity.type
_entity.pdbx_description
1 polymer ?
#
loop_
_entity_poly.entity_id
_entity_poly.type
_entity_poly.pdbx_seq_one_letter_code
_entity_poly.pdbx_strand_id
1 'polypeptide(L)'
;MSIFAGDTGEYTSPQELDNQVKLDAGFNMVPDTYTCNSQPELYPDYPENDEFLVPLIFSIMDDSLTPKEWIETAIQKIWGEGVSCTHENTIIYTYHEEQGVYTPPHRGGAIVTEPYFHQIEQTEDGYTAQVSYVKLGAGGVLDEKDEWIPVYENYEQDAAVQELIEQKLPRYQIKSEYDKAGNLHLISSQLITE
;
A
#
# COMPACT_ATOMS: atom_id res chain seq x y z
N MET A 1 -1.63 14.11 0.05
CA MET A 1 -2.34 12.81 -0.08
C MET A 1 -1.41 11.89 -0.82
N SER A 2 -0.91 10.84 -0.17
CA SER A 2 0.02 9.89 -0.83
C SER A 2 -0.81 8.95 -1.70
N ILE A 3 -0.47 8.84 -2.99
CA ILE A 3 -1.05 7.85 -3.92
C ILE A 3 -0.12 6.63 -4.07
N PHE A 4 0.89 6.51 -3.19
CA PHE A 4 1.87 5.44 -3.29
C PHE A 4 1.36 4.16 -2.66
N ALA A 5 1.29 3.15 -3.49
CA ALA A 5 0.74 1.83 -3.21
C ALA A 5 1.77 0.83 -2.62
N GLY A 6 2.93 1.29 -2.20
CA GLY A 6 4.06 0.41 -1.86
C GLY A 6 4.85 -0.01 -3.10
N ASP A 7 5.74 -1.00 -2.94
CA ASP A 7 6.52 -1.57 -4.05
C ASP A 7 5.61 -2.40 -4.97
N THR A 8 5.24 -1.83 -6.10
CA THR A 8 4.41 -2.50 -7.11
C THR A 8 5.24 -3.22 -8.18
N GLY A 9 6.57 -3.13 -8.09
CA GLY A 9 7.46 -3.63 -9.14
C GLY A 9 7.34 -2.85 -10.44
N GLU A 10 7.72 -3.49 -11.54
CA GLU A 10 7.65 -2.91 -12.89
C GLU A 10 6.31 -3.20 -13.56
N TYR A 11 5.74 -2.19 -14.20
CA TYR A 11 4.57 -2.31 -15.09
C TYR A 11 4.52 -1.13 -16.07
N THR A 12 3.96 -1.36 -17.26
CA THR A 12 3.73 -0.33 -18.26
C THR A 12 2.28 0.13 -18.30
N SER A 13 1.38 -0.68 -17.78
CA SER A 13 -0.04 -0.39 -17.61
C SER A 13 -0.57 -1.04 -16.34
N PRO A 14 -1.41 -0.35 -15.53
CA PRO A 14 -1.96 -0.92 -14.31
C PRO A 14 -2.77 -2.21 -14.49
N GLN A 15 -3.29 -2.44 -15.69
CA GLN A 15 -4.01 -3.68 -16.02
C GLN A 15 -3.11 -4.91 -16.01
N GLU A 16 -1.80 -4.74 -16.26
CA GLU A 16 -0.80 -5.83 -16.29
C GLU A 16 -0.36 -6.27 -14.89
N LEU A 17 -0.65 -5.47 -13.87
CA LEU A 17 -0.29 -5.79 -12.49
C LEU A 17 -0.90 -7.11 -12.03
N ASP A 18 -0.11 -7.90 -11.31
CA ASP A 18 -0.58 -9.07 -10.60
C ASP A 18 -1.72 -8.72 -9.63
N ASN A 19 -2.67 -9.63 -9.46
CA ASN A 19 -3.82 -9.41 -8.60
C ASN A 19 -3.42 -9.22 -7.12
N GLN A 20 -2.41 -9.95 -6.64
CA GLN A 20 -1.89 -9.80 -5.29
C GLN A 20 -1.30 -8.40 -5.06
N VAL A 21 -0.54 -7.87 -6.03
CA VAL A 21 0.01 -6.50 -5.98
C VAL A 21 -1.10 -5.46 -5.88
N LYS A 22 -2.19 -5.63 -6.66
CA LYS A 22 -3.36 -4.73 -6.60
C LYS A 22 -4.04 -4.77 -5.23
N LEU A 23 -4.24 -5.98 -4.67
CA LEU A 23 -4.85 -6.14 -3.36
C LEU A 23 -3.97 -5.54 -2.26
N ASP A 24 -2.67 -5.84 -2.25
CA ASP A 24 -1.73 -5.31 -1.24
C ASP A 24 -1.66 -3.78 -1.29
N ALA A 25 -1.64 -3.19 -2.49
CA ALA A 25 -1.71 -1.75 -2.66
C ALA A 25 -3.02 -1.16 -2.16
N GLY A 26 -4.14 -1.83 -2.43
CA GLY A 26 -5.45 -1.46 -1.90
C GLY A 26 -5.45 -1.44 -0.37
N PHE A 27 -4.92 -2.48 0.28
CA PHE A 27 -4.81 -2.55 1.74
C PHE A 27 -3.96 -1.42 2.33
N ASN A 28 -2.86 -1.02 1.68
CA ASN A 28 -2.02 0.07 2.14
C ASN A 28 -2.70 1.45 2.09
N MET A 29 -3.82 1.57 1.37
CA MET A 29 -4.56 2.83 1.20
C MET A 29 -5.85 2.91 2.00
N VAL A 30 -6.32 1.81 2.61
CA VAL A 30 -7.50 1.84 3.48
C VAL A 30 -7.11 2.24 4.90
N PRO A 31 -7.98 2.94 5.63
CA PRO A 31 -7.74 3.28 7.02
C PRO A 31 -7.77 2.03 7.90
N ASP A 32 -6.97 2.04 8.95
CA ASP A 32 -7.03 1.00 9.97
C ASP A 32 -8.31 1.09 10.83
N THR A 33 -8.64 0.01 11.51
CA THR A 33 -9.83 -0.10 12.38
C THR A 33 -9.87 0.97 13.46
N TYR A 34 -8.73 1.29 14.06
CA TYR A 34 -8.68 2.33 15.11
C TYR A 34 -9.09 3.69 14.55
N THR A 35 -8.63 4.04 13.35
CA THR A 35 -9.00 5.28 12.65
C THR A 35 -10.49 5.29 12.36
N CYS A 36 -11.06 4.19 11.86
CA CYS A 36 -12.50 4.09 11.59
C CYS A 36 -13.34 4.26 12.85
N ASN A 37 -12.97 3.60 13.94
CA ASN A 37 -13.70 3.66 15.20
C ASN A 37 -13.56 5.01 15.92
N SER A 38 -12.43 5.69 15.76
CA SER A 38 -12.20 7.01 16.36
C SER A 38 -12.86 8.16 15.59
N GLN A 39 -13.21 7.94 14.31
CA GLN A 39 -13.80 8.94 13.42
C GLN A 39 -15.00 8.38 12.64
N PRO A 40 -16.03 7.85 13.31
CA PRO A 40 -17.16 7.15 12.65
C PRO A 40 -17.93 8.03 11.66
N GLU A 41 -17.91 9.34 11.83
CA GLU A 41 -18.54 10.29 10.90
C GLU A 41 -17.85 10.33 9.52
N LEU A 42 -16.56 9.95 9.44
CA LEU A 42 -15.81 9.87 8.19
C LEU A 42 -15.90 8.49 7.53
N TYR A 43 -16.32 7.48 8.30
CA TYR A 43 -16.40 6.08 7.87
C TYR A 43 -17.76 5.46 8.24
N PRO A 44 -18.89 6.04 7.74
CA PRO A 44 -20.24 5.57 8.14
C PRO A 44 -20.57 4.15 7.69
N ASP A 45 -19.87 3.66 6.68
CA ASP A 45 -20.05 2.32 6.12
C ASP A 45 -19.15 1.27 6.75
N TYR A 46 -18.43 1.62 7.82
CA TYR A 46 -17.59 0.66 8.53
C TYR A 46 -18.46 -0.40 9.23
N PRO A 47 -18.21 -1.69 9.02
CA PRO A 47 -19.15 -2.76 9.36
C PRO A 47 -19.20 -3.15 10.85
N GLU A 48 -18.65 -2.36 11.76
CA GLU A 48 -18.58 -2.70 13.21
C GLU A 48 -19.93 -3.02 13.85
N ASN A 49 -21.01 -2.40 13.36
CA ASN A 49 -22.37 -2.59 13.90
C ASN A 49 -23.22 -3.57 13.09
N ASP A 50 -22.67 -4.25 12.10
CA ASP A 50 -23.40 -5.27 11.36
C ASP A 50 -23.52 -6.53 12.24
N GLU A 51 -24.76 -6.88 12.63
CA GLU A 51 -25.05 -8.06 13.45
C GLU A 51 -24.50 -9.36 12.84
N PHE A 52 -24.36 -9.40 11.53
CA PHE A 52 -23.84 -10.56 10.81
C PHE A 52 -22.31 -10.68 10.96
N LEU A 53 -21.60 -9.56 11.07
CA LEU A 53 -20.14 -9.51 11.20
C LEU A 53 -19.67 -9.58 12.67
N VAL A 54 -20.55 -9.29 13.64
CA VAL A 54 -20.24 -9.36 15.07
C VAL A 54 -19.61 -10.70 15.49
N PRO A 55 -20.10 -11.89 15.09
CA PRO A 55 -19.45 -13.15 15.40
C PRO A 55 -18.04 -13.28 14.79
N LEU A 56 -17.81 -12.68 13.63
CA LEU A 56 -16.50 -12.67 12.97
C LEU A 56 -15.53 -11.76 13.73
N ILE A 57 -15.97 -10.57 14.14
CA ILE A 57 -15.19 -9.62 14.95
C ILE A 57 -14.77 -10.26 16.27
N PHE A 58 -15.68 -10.91 17.01
CA PHE A 58 -15.36 -11.56 18.28
C PHE A 58 -14.48 -12.81 18.14
N SER A 59 -14.44 -13.45 16.98
CA SER A 59 -13.57 -14.58 16.72
C SER A 59 -12.12 -14.17 16.42
N ILE A 60 -11.91 -12.88 16.08
CA ILE A 60 -10.64 -12.31 15.69
C ILE A 60 -10.21 -11.39 16.84
N MET A 61 -9.15 -11.74 17.55
CA MET A 61 -8.62 -10.93 18.67
C MET A 61 -8.04 -9.58 18.24
N ASP A 62 -8.07 -9.26 16.96
CA ASP A 62 -7.71 -7.98 16.33
C ASP A 62 -8.92 -7.48 15.53
N ASP A 63 -9.46 -6.35 15.93
CA ASP A 63 -10.71 -5.75 15.48
C ASP A 63 -10.70 -5.18 14.05
N SER A 64 -9.89 -5.71 13.14
CA SER A 64 -9.74 -5.13 11.81
C SER A 64 -10.46 -5.93 10.73
N LEU A 65 -11.65 -5.47 10.38
CA LEU A 65 -12.37 -5.92 9.19
C LEU A 65 -12.21 -4.88 8.08
N THR A 66 -11.82 -5.33 6.89
CA THR A 66 -11.72 -4.44 5.72
C THR A 66 -12.75 -4.86 4.68
N PRO A 67 -13.80 -4.06 4.43
CA PRO A 67 -14.74 -4.32 3.34
C PRO A 67 -14.06 -4.35 1.99
N LYS A 68 -14.45 -5.28 1.13
CA LYS A 68 -13.88 -5.41 -0.22
C LYS A 68 -14.07 -4.14 -1.06
N GLU A 69 -15.18 -3.44 -0.89
CA GLU A 69 -15.51 -2.19 -1.58
C GLU A 69 -14.49 -1.08 -1.26
N TRP A 70 -13.89 -1.11 -0.06
CA TRP A 70 -12.84 -0.16 0.30
C TRP A 70 -11.55 -0.45 -0.46
N ILE A 71 -11.21 -1.74 -0.63
CA ILE A 71 -10.06 -2.16 -1.44
C ILE A 71 -10.27 -1.77 -2.90
N GLU A 72 -11.46 -2.05 -3.46
CA GLU A 72 -11.82 -1.64 -4.83
C GLU A 72 -11.69 -0.11 -5.02
N THR A 73 -12.23 0.65 -4.07
CA THR A 73 -12.16 2.13 -4.09
C THR A 73 -10.71 2.62 -4.00
N ALA A 74 -9.88 1.99 -3.17
CA ALA A 74 -8.47 2.31 -3.03
C ALA A 74 -7.71 2.03 -4.34
N ILE A 75 -7.93 0.87 -4.96
CA ILE A 75 -7.35 0.50 -6.25
C ILE A 75 -7.71 1.53 -7.34
N GLN A 76 -8.98 1.91 -7.41
CA GLN A 76 -9.44 2.92 -8.36
C GLN A 76 -8.86 4.32 -8.09
N LYS A 77 -8.64 4.68 -6.83
CA LYS A 77 -7.93 5.93 -6.48
C LYS A 77 -6.48 5.92 -6.95
N ILE A 78 -5.79 4.77 -6.84
CA ILE A 78 -4.39 4.63 -7.22
C ILE A 78 -4.25 4.66 -8.76
N TRP A 79 -5.05 3.86 -9.48
CA TRP A 79 -4.84 3.56 -10.89
C TRP A 79 -5.98 3.97 -11.83
N GLY A 80 -7.06 4.53 -11.31
CA GLY A 80 -8.24 4.95 -12.08
C GLY A 80 -9.35 3.91 -12.16
N GLU A 81 -10.56 4.34 -12.54
CA GLU A 81 -11.79 3.54 -12.55
C GLU A 81 -11.74 2.29 -13.46
N GLY A 82 -10.82 2.25 -14.43
CA GLY A 82 -10.66 1.11 -15.34
C GLY A 82 -9.88 -0.07 -14.79
N VAL A 83 -9.35 0.04 -13.55
CA VAL A 83 -8.54 -1.01 -12.91
C VAL A 83 -9.38 -1.72 -11.85
N SER A 84 -9.41 -3.04 -11.92
CA SER A 84 -10.14 -3.91 -10.99
C SER A 84 -9.24 -5.01 -10.44
N CYS A 85 -9.68 -5.64 -9.35
CA CYS A 85 -9.06 -6.83 -8.77
C CYS A 85 -10.07 -7.99 -8.68
N THR A 86 -9.54 -9.18 -8.44
CA THR A 86 -10.31 -10.34 -8.01
C THR A 86 -10.09 -10.53 -6.52
N HIS A 87 -11.18 -10.70 -5.75
CA HIS A 87 -11.09 -10.92 -4.31
C HIS A 87 -10.71 -12.36 -4.01
N GLU A 88 -9.59 -12.52 -3.31
CA GLU A 88 -9.01 -13.81 -2.91
C GLU A 88 -8.14 -13.63 -1.66
N ASN A 89 -7.71 -14.73 -1.05
CA ASN A 89 -6.73 -14.67 0.03
C ASN A 89 -5.41 -14.08 -0.48
N THR A 90 -4.83 -13.15 0.26
CA THR A 90 -3.46 -12.71 0.05
C THR A 90 -2.49 -13.46 0.98
N ILE A 91 -1.20 -13.16 0.87
CA ILE A 91 -0.19 -13.69 1.82
C ILE A 91 -0.49 -13.22 3.25
N ILE A 92 -1.08 -12.03 3.39
CA ILE A 92 -1.32 -11.37 4.69
C ILE A 92 -2.78 -11.48 5.12
N TYR A 93 -3.74 -11.31 4.20
CA TYR A 93 -5.17 -11.19 4.53
C TYR A 93 -5.97 -12.40 4.09
N THR A 94 -6.93 -12.82 4.92
CA THR A 94 -7.91 -13.85 4.58
C THR A 94 -9.19 -13.20 4.09
N TYR A 95 -9.65 -13.59 2.90
CA TYR A 95 -10.92 -13.14 2.32
C TYR A 95 -12.07 -14.04 2.74
N HIS A 96 -13.15 -13.45 3.24
CA HIS A 96 -14.39 -14.10 3.62
C HIS A 96 -15.48 -13.77 2.56
N GLU A 97 -15.62 -14.67 1.59
CA GLU A 97 -16.45 -14.44 0.40
C GLU A 97 -17.92 -14.15 0.72
N GLU A 98 -18.54 -14.90 1.66
CA GLU A 98 -19.95 -14.72 2.03
C GLU A 98 -20.22 -13.35 2.67
N GLN A 99 -19.26 -12.78 3.40
CA GLN A 99 -19.36 -11.50 4.08
C GLN A 99 -18.81 -10.34 3.25
N GLY A 100 -18.01 -10.64 2.23
CA GLY A 100 -17.34 -9.61 1.42
C GLY A 100 -16.30 -8.80 2.18
N VAL A 101 -15.61 -9.40 3.15
CA VAL A 101 -14.64 -8.72 4.01
C VAL A 101 -13.31 -9.46 4.08
N TYR A 102 -12.27 -8.74 4.43
CA TYR A 102 -10.95 -9.27 4.72
C TYR A 102 -10.63 -9.16 6.21
N THR A 103 -9.86 -10.12 6.70
CA THR A 103 -9.29 -10.08 8.05
C THR A 103 -7.77 -10.19 8.00
N PRO A 104 -7.03 -9.44 8.85
CA PRO A 104 -5.58 -9.55 8.92
C PRO A 104 -5.16 -10.88 9.57
N PRO A 105 -3.89 -11.29 9.41
CA PRO A 105 -3.37 -12.46 10.09
C PRO A 105 -3.30 -12.21 11.60
N HIS A 106 -3.50 -13.26 12.36
CA HIS A 106 -3.23 -13.23 13.79
C HIS A 106 -1.72 -13.07 14.05
N ARG A 107 -1.31 -11.85 14.40
CA ARG A 107 0.01 -11.45 14.93
C ARG A 107 1.21 -11.69 14.00
N GLY A 108 1.80 -10.62 13.63
CA GLY A 108 3.16 -10.51 13.08
C GLY A 108 3.50 -9.03 13.01
N GLY A 109 4.72 -8.65 13.40
CA GLY A 109 5.19 -7.28 13.16
C GLY A 109 5.15 -7.02 11.66
N ALA A 110 4.35 -6.06 11.24
CA ALA A 110 4.26 -5.72 9.84
C ALA A 110 5.60 -5.13 9.36
N ILE A 111 6.13 -5.67 8.27
CA ILE A 111 7.11 -4.96 7.47
C ILE A 111 6.31 -4.01 6.59
N VAL A 112 6.56 -2.72 6.73
CA VAL A 112 5.95 -1.66 5.93
C VAL A 112 6.94 -1.26 4.85
N THR A 113 6.49 -1.08 3.63
CA THR A 113 7.32 -0.57 2.54
C THR A 113 6.98 0.89 2.31
N GLU A 114 7.98 1.77 2.45
CA GLU A 114 7.83 3.20 2.25
C GLU A 114 8.61 3.67 1.01
N PRO A 115 8.06 4.58 0.20
CA PRO A 115 8.76 5.17 -0.92
C PRO A 115 9.75 6.24 -0.45
N TYR A 116 11.00 6.14 -0.88
CA TYR A 116 11.99 7.19 -0.78
C TYR A 116 12.14 7.89 -2.12
N PHE A 117 11.88 9.20 -2.15
CA PHE A 117 11.92 10.00 -3.36
C PHE A 117 13.30 10.60 -3.59
N HIS A 118 13.99 10.19 -4.66
CA HIS A 118 15.23 10.80 -5.11
C HIS A 118 14.96 12.09 -5.88
N GLN A 119 13.92 12.08 -6.74
CA GLN A 119 13.57 13.21 -7.60
C GLN A 119 12.08 13.20 -7.91
N ILE A 120 11.48 14.38 -8.00
CA ILE A 120 10.10 14.58 -8.44
C ILE A 120 10.10 15.72 -9.45
N GLU A 121 9.50 15.49 -10.61
CA GLU A 121 9.33 16.48 -11.67
C GLU A 121 7.86 16.59 -12.07
N GLN A 122 7.36 17.81 -12.15
CA GLN A 122 6.03 18.08 -12.69
C GLN A 122 6.09 18.05 -14.22
N THR A 123 5.14 17.38 -14.83
CA THR A 123 4.91 17.35 -16.29
C THR A 123 3.64 18.11 -16.64
N GLU A 124 3.31 18.22 -17.93
CA GLU A 124 2.07 18.87 -18.37
C GLU A 124 0.83 18.13 -17.84
N ASP A 125 0.87 16.79 -17.83
CA ASP A 125 -0.27 15.93 -17.52
C ASP A 125 -0.23 15.33 -16.11
N GLY A 126 0.84 15.57 -15.32
CA GLY A 126 0.99 14.97 -14.00
C GLY A 126 2.38 15.10 -13.41
N TYR A 127 3.00 13.98 -13.01
CA TYR A 127 4.35 13.93 -12.43
C TYR A 127 5.12 12.72 -12.88
N THR A 128 6.45 12.87 -12.90
CA THR A 128 7.40 11.76 -12.88
C THR A 128 8.20 11.80 -11.58
N ALA A 129 8.54 10.63 -11.04
CA ALA A 129 9.36 10.53 -9.84
C ALA A 129 10.36 9.39 -9.95
N GLN A 130 11.56 9.58 -9.38
CA GLN A 130 12.51 8.50 -9.14
C GLN A 130 12.35 8.06 -7.69
N VAL A 131 12.10 6.77 -7.48
CA VAL A 131 11.73 6.22 -6.18
C VAL A 131 12.50 4.93 -5.91
N SER A 132 13.00 4.77 -4.68
CA SER A 132 13.38 3.47 -4.11
C SER A 132 12.41 3.10 -3.00
N TYR A 133 12.22 1.81 -2.76
CA TYR A 133 11.32 1.33 -1.71
C TYR A 133 12.12 0.79 -0.53
N VAL A 134 11.88 1.37 0.65
CA VAL A 134 12.55 1.03 1.91
C VAL A 134 11.62 0.15 2.73
N LYS A 135 12.08 -1.03 3.14
CA LYS A 135 11.34 -1.95 3.99
C LYS A 135 11.61 -1.63 5.47
N LEU A 136 10.59 -1.23 6.18
CA LEU A 136 10.65 -0.84 7.59
C LEU A 136 9.98 -1.88 8.48
N GLY A 137 10.52 -2.11 9.65
CA GLY A 137 9.90 -2.93 10.68
C GLY A 137 10.29 -2.49 12.09
N ALA A 138 9.79 -3.17 13.11
CA ALA A 138 9.96 -2.79 14.50
C ALA A 138 11.43 -2.72 14.99
N GLY A 139 12.38 -3.30 14.24
CA GLY A 139 13.81 -3.33 14.60
C GLY A 139 14.69 -2.40 13.77
N GLY A 140 14.13 -1.71 12.76
CA GLY A 140 14.89 -0.86 11.86
C GLY A 140 14.52 -1.01 10.39
N VAL A 141 15.51 -0.96 9.50
CA VAL A 141 15.38 -1.09 8.05
C VAL A 141 15.93 -2.44 7.61
N LEU A 142 15.27 -3.10 6.65
CA LEU A 142 15.81 -4.29 5.99
C LEU A 142 16.67 -3.90 4.79
N ASP A 143 17.85 -4.48 4.69
CA ASP A 143 18.74 -4.31 3.55
C ASP A 143 18.33 -5.20 2.36
N GLU A 144 19.13 -5.18 1.29
CA GLU A 144 18.90 -5.95 0.07
C GLU A 144 18.99 -7.49 0.24
N LYS A 145 19.40 -7.95 1.44
CA LYS A 145 19.51 -9.38 1.82
C LYS A 145 18.49 -9.77 2.87
N ASP A 146 17.53 -8.87 3.17
CA ASP A 146 16.58 -8.98 4.27
C ASP A 146 17.26 -9.09 5.66
N GLU A 147 18.46 -8.50 5.83
CA GLU A 147 19.14 -8.36 7.12
C GLU A 147 18.79 -7.00 7.76
N TRP A 148 18.63 -6.98 9.10
CA TRP A 148 18.25 -5.77 9.81
C TRP A 148 19.40 -4.78 9.95
N ILE A 149 19.21 -3.54 9.52
CA ILE A 149 19.99 -2.37 9.90
C ILE A 149 19.27 -1.73 11.09
N PRO A 150 19.79 -1.81 12.33
CA PRO A 150 19.13 -1.23 13.50
C PRO A 150 19.09 0.29 13.38
N VAL A 151 17.90 0.86 13.43
CA VAL A 151 17.67 2.31 13.41
C VAL A 151 16.72 2.65 14.54
N TYR A 152 17.14 3.57 15.42
CA TYR A 152 16.41 3.92 16.63
C TYR A 152 15.71 5.29 16.58
N GLU A 153 16.01 6.05 15.52
CA GLU A 153 15.45 7.37 15.27
C GLU A 153 15.00 7.50 13.80
N ASN A 154 15.15 8.68 13.21
CA ASN A 154 14.79 8.89 11.82
C ASN A 154 15.75 8.14 10.88
N TYR A 155 15.26 7.10 10.21
CA TYR A 155 16.05 6.27 9.28
C TYR A 155 16.63 7.07 8.10
N GLU A 156 15.96 8.14 7.67
CA GLU A 156 16.43 9.01 6.59
C GLU A 156 17.72 9.75 6.94
N GLN A 157 18.09 9.81 8.21
CA GLN A 157 19.34 10.45 8.68
C GLN A 157 20.44 9.44 9.01
N ASP A 158 20.13 8.13 8.99
CA ASP A 158 21.11 7.09 9.26
C ASP A 158 22.03 6.87 8.05
N ALA A 159 23.36 6.93 8.28
CA ALA A 159 24.33 6.86 7.21
C ALA A 159 24.35 5.49 6.49
N ALA A 160 24.09 4.38 7.22
CA ALA A 160 24.05 3.06 6.63
C ALA A 160 22.78 2.87 5.77
N VAL A 161 21.66 3.44 6.22
CA VAL A 161 20.42 3.45 5.44
C VAL A 161 20.53 4.35 4.21
N GLN A 162 21.19 5.50 4.31
CA GLN A 162 21.45 6.36 3.16
C GLN A 162 22.34 5.65 2.13
N GLU A 163 23.39 4.95 2.55
CA GLU A 163 24.21 4.13 1.66
C GLU A 163 23.39 3.03 0.98
N LEU A 164 22.51 2.34 1.72
CA LEU A 164 21.59 1.35 1.18
C LEU A 164 20.68 1.95 0.10
N ILE A 165 20.01 3.06 0.38
CA ILE A 165 19.08 3.73 -0.53
C ILE A 165 19.79 4.20 -1.80
N GLU A 166 20.96 4.82 -1.66
CA GLU A 166 21.65 5.44 -2.79
C GLU A 166 22.39 4.45 -3.67
N GLN A 167 22.88 3.34 -3.13
CA GLN A 167 23.81 2.45 -3.82
C GLN A 167 23.30 1.02 -4.06
N LYS A 168 22.29 0.55 -3.31
CA LYS A 168 21.93 -0.86 -3.32
C LYS A 168 20.47 -1.13 -3.64
N LEU A 169 19.57 -0.23 -3.25
CA LEU A 169 18.16 -0.42 -3.57
C LEU A 169 17.88 -0.08 -5.04
N PRO A 170 17.01 -0.87 -5.69
CA PRO A 170 16.56 -0.56 -7.04
C PRO A 170 15.85 0.78 -7.10
N ARG A 171 16.05 1.53 -8.18
CA ARG A 171 15.35 2.78 -8.47
C ARG A 171 14.33 2.57 -9.56
N TYR A 172 13.15 3.12 -9.37
CA TYR A 172 12.06 3.06 -10.34
C TYR A 172 11.72 4.46 -10.82
N GLN A 173 11.48 4.59 -12.12
CA GLN A 173 10.85 5.76 -12.72
C GLN A 173 9.33 5.54 -12.66
N ILE A 174 8.65 6.29 -11.80
CA ILE A 174 7.20 6.26 -11.68
C ILE A 174 6.61 7.40 -12.50
N LYS A 175 5.55 7.11 -13.26
CA LYS A 175 4.75 8.10 -13.95
C LYS A 175 3.34 8.16 -13.37
N SER A 176 2.84 9.37 -13.16
CA SER A 176 1.46 9.62 -12.77
C SER A 176 0.83 10.68 -13.67
N GLU A 177 -0.46 10.56 -13.93
CA GLU A 177 -1.21 11.48 -14.78
C GLU A 177 -2.53 11.86 -14.12
N TYR A 178 -3.01 13.07 -14.41
CA TYR A 178 -4.32 13.53 -14.02
C TYR A 178 -5.40 12.99 -14.96
N ASP A 179 -6.49 12.52 -14.38
CA ASP A 179 -7.71 12.26 -15.15
C ASP A 179 -8.45 13.55 -15.49
N LYS A 180 -9.57 13.42 -16.22
CA LYS A 180 -10.41 14.58 -16.59
C LYS A 180 -11.09 15.29 -15.41
N ALA A 181 -11.18 14.60 -14.27
CA ALA A 181 -11.73 15.16 -13.03
C ALA A 181 -10.66 15.83 -12.15
N GLY A 182 -9.38 15.70 -12.53
CA GLY A 182 -8.25 16.26 -11.81
C GLY A 182 -7.70 15.33 -10.71
N ASN A 183 -8.07 14.05 -10.72
CA ASN A 183 -7.49 13.06 -9.82
C ASN A 183 -6.19 12.55 -10.41
N LEU A 184 -5.17 12.40 -9.58
CA LEU A 184 -3.87 11.88 -9.99
C LEU A 184 -3.84 10.35 -9.85
N HIS A 185 -3.43 9.65 -10.90
CA HIS A 185 -3.33 8.19 -10.94
C HIS A 185 -1.92 7.73 -11.34
N LEU A 186 -1.47 6.61 -10.77
CA LEU A 186 -0.24 5.96 -11.17
C LEU A 186 -0.44 5.23 -12.51
N ILE A 187 0.41 5.51 -13.47
CA ILE A 187 0.29 4.99 -14.84
C ILE A 187 1.30 3.87 -15.12
N SER A 188 2.54 4.06 -14.68
CA SER A 188 3.61 3.08 -14.90
C SER A 188 4.71 3.18 -13.84
N SER A 189 5.44 2.09 -13.70
CA SER A 189 6.67 1.98 -12.91
C SER A 189 7.69 1.19 -13.69
N GLN A 190 8.88 1.73 -13.90
CA GLN A 190 9.94 1.12 -14.70
C GLN A 190 11.26 1.16 -13.94
N LEU A 191 11.95 0.04 -13.86
CA LEU A 191 13.28 -0.03 -13.26
C LEU A 191 14.27 0.83 -14.05
N ILE A 192 14.99 1.68 -13.36
CA ILE A 192 16.10 2.46 -13.95
C ILE A 192 17.32 1.54 -13.98
N THR A 193 17.72 1.11 -15.17
CA THR A 193 18.98 0.38 -15.40
C THR A 193 20.05 1.39 -15.77
N GLU A 194 21.14 1.40 -15.01
CA GLU A 194 22.33 2.22 -15.37
C GLU A 194 22.99 1.73 -16.66
#